data_81e14042d63a68d15aebb5097438b2fb
#
_entry.id   81e14042d63a68d15aebb5097438b2fb
#
_cell.length_a   1.000
_cell.length_b   1.000
_cell.length_c   1.000
_cell.angle_alpha   90.00
_cell.angle_beta   90.00
_cell.angle_gamma   90.00
#
_symmetry.space_group_name_H-M   'P 1'
#
loop_
_entity.id
_entity.type
_entity.pdbx_description
1 polymer ?
#
loop_
_entity_poly.entity_id
_entity_poly.type
_entity_poly.pdbx_seq_one_letter_code
_entity_poly.pdbx_strand_id
1 'polypeptide(L)'
;MNPDVAAETHPYISTGLHKHKFGVPIDKARALYAKAATSRYLKVRGVSVHIGSQITDASPFGEAMERVADFVRTLRRDGHTIDYVDAGGGLGISYDKSNADVFPAQVADYAGNLIAPLRGLKIRLLLEPGRSIVGPAGVLLTKVVYKKANDGKRFLVVDAAMNDLIRPALYGAHHEIVPVTLSADAGVTETADIVGPVCETGDFFARDRALPAVEEGAVLAILDAGAYGMVLASNYNTRSRAAEVLVSGKSAKVIRKREKISDLLRAER
;
A
#
# COMPACT_ATOMS: atom_id res chain seq x y z
N MET A 1 -10.47 8.40 -15.96
CA MET A 1 -9.98 7.96 -17.27
C MET A 1 -8.63 7.30 -17.14
N ASN A 2 -8.15 6.60 -18.16
CA ASN A 2 -6.80 6.04 -18.21
C ASN A 2 -5.93 6.94 -19.09
N PRO A 3 -4.88 7.59 -18.54
CA PRO A 3 -4.02 8.52 -19.28
C PRO A 3 -2.93 7.82 -20.11
N ASP A 4 -2.82 6.48 -20.03
CA ASP A 4 -1.78 5.68 -20.68
C ASP A 4 -0.36 6.11 -20.32
N VAL A 5 -0.11 6.25 -19.04
CA VAL A 5 1.20 6.56 -18.47
C VAL A 5 1.75 5.33 -17.77
N ALA A 6 2.99 4.97 -18.09
CA ALA A 6 3.70 3.90 -17.40
C ALA A 6 4.26 4.42 -16.07
N ALA A 7 3.98 3.73 -14.98
CA ALA A 7 4.65 3.93 -13.71
C ALA A 7 5.45 2.65 -13.37
N GLU A 8 6.70 2.81 -13.01
CA GLU A 8 7.54 1.69 -12.54
C GLU A 8 7.04 1.22 -11.19
N THR A 9 6.24 0.16 -11.19
CA THR A 9 5.67 -0.46 -9.98
C THR A 9 5.40 -1.94 -10.25
N HIS A 10 5.11 -2.70 -9.19
CA HIS A 10 4.81 -4.13 -9.33
C HIS A 10 3.63 -4.35 -10.29
N PRO A 11 3.71 -5.33 -11.23
CA PRO A 11 2.69 -5.54 -12.28
C PRO A 11 1.25 -5.66 -11.76
N TYR A 12 1.06 -6.22 -10.56
CA TYR A 12 -0.27 -6.40 -9.97
C TYR A 12 -0.90 -5.10 -9.40
N ILE A 13 -0.13 -4.02 -9.24
CA ILE A 13 -0.60 -2.75 -8.69
C ILE A 13 -0.42 -1.57 -9.66
N SER A 14 0.01 -1.82 -10.90
CA SER A 14 0.01 -0.85 -12.00
C SER A 14 -1.41 -0.73 -12.58
N THR A 15 -1.87 0.48 -12.89
CA THR A 15 -3.24 0.74 -13.38
C THR A 15 -3.29 1.70 -14.56
N GLY A 16 -2.18 2.36 -14.91
CA GLY A 16 -2.13 3.48 -15.87
C GLY A 16 -2.08 3.12 -17.36
N LEU A 17 -1.95 1.84 -17.74
CA LEU A 17 -1.77 1.44 -19.13
C LEU A 17 -3.08 1.00 -19.80
N HIS A 18 -3.18 1.14 -21.12
CA HIS A 18 -4.36 0.75 -21.93
C HIS A 18 -4.84 -0.69 -21.71
N LYS A 19 -3.93 -1.61 -21.44
CA LYS A 19 -4.25 -3.03 -21.23
C LYS A 19 -4.83 -3.35 -19.85
N HIS A 20 -4.88 -2.38 -18.95
CA HIS A 20 -5.40 -2.58 -17.60
C HIS A 20 -6.93 -2.44 -17.60
N LYS A 21 -7.59 -3.13 -16.65
CA LYS A 21 -9.06 -3.16 -16.53
C LYS A 21 -9.69 -1.84 -16.06
N PHE A 22 -8.86 -0.87 -15.65
CA PHE A 22 -9.31 0.35 -14.99
C PHE A 22 -9.45 1.51 -15.97
N GLY A 23 -10.44 2.35 -15.69
CA GLY A 23 -10.67 3.58 -16.40
C GLY A 23 -11.16 3.37 -17.84
N VAL A 24 -11.33 4.48 -18.53
CA VAL A 24 -11.66 4.54 -19.95
C VAL A 24 -10.47 5.15 -20.68
N PRO A 25 -10.01 4.58 -21.80
CA PRO A 25 -8.95 5.16 -22.61
C PRO A 25 -9.26 6.62 -22.98
N ILE A 26 -8.24 7.48 -22.95
CA ILE A 26 -8.39 8.91 -23.12
C ILE A 26 -9.02 9.29 -24.47
N ASP A 27 -8.71 8.54 -25.54
CA ASP A 27 -9.26 8.70 -26.88
C ASP A 27 -10.78 8.46 -26.94
N LYS A 28 -11.29 7.53 -26.10
CA LYS A 28 -12.72 7.18 -25.99
C LYS A 28 -13.47 8.03 -24.97
N ALA A 29 -12.76 8.62 -24.03
CA ALA A 29 -13.36 9.37 -22.92
C ALA A 29 -14.20 10.55 -23.42
N ARG A 30 -13.73 11.32 -24.43
CA ARG A 30 -14.45 12.48 -24.98
C ARG A 30 -15.88 12.15 -25.42
N ALA A 31 -16.08 11.03 -26.11
CA ALA A 31 -17.42 10.60 -26.55
C ALA A 31 -18.32 10.23 -25.36
N LEU A 32 -17.76 9.64 -24.30
CA LEU A 32 -18.51 9.34 -23.08
C LEU A 32 -18.91 10.59 -22.32
N TYR A 33 -18.07 11.63 -22.27
CA TYR A 33 -18.43 12.92 -21.68
C TYR A 33 -19.58 13.57 -22.43
N ALA A 34 -19.55 13.57 -23.78
CA ALA A 34 -20.64 14.06 -24.62
C ALA A 34 -21.95 13.29 -24.35
N LYS A 35 -21.89 11.95 -24.28
CA LYS A 35 -23.05 11.12 -23.95
C LYS A 35 -23.54 11.37 -22.52
N ALA A 36 -22.67 11.51 -21.54
CA ALA A 36 -23.07 11.81 -20.17
C ALA A 36 -23.76 13.17 -20.03
N ALA A 37 -23.34 14.16 -20.81
CA ALA A 37 -23.94 15.51 -20.81
C ALA A 37 -25.40 15.53 -21.31
N THR A 38 -25.82 14.54 -22.11
CA THR A 38 -27.21 14.42 -22.55
C THR A 38 -28.13 13.75 -21.54
N SER A 39 -27.60 13.17 -20.49
CA SER A 39 -28.36 12.47 -19.47
C SER A 39 -28.94 13.42 -18.43
N ARG A 40 -30.25 13.32 -18.17
CA ARG A 40 -30.89 14.04 -17.07
C ARG A 40 -30.49 13.59 -15.66
N TYR A 41 -29.81 12.44 -15.56
CA TYR A 41 -29.43 11.85 -14.29
C TYR A 41 -27.94 12.06 -13.94
N LEU A 42 -27.14 12.55 -14.89
CA LEU A 42 -25.70 12.73 -14.73
C LEU A 42 -25.31 14.20 -14.83
N LYS A 43 -24.36 14.60 -14.01
CA LYS A 43 -23.74 15.92 -14.08
C LYS A 43 -22.23 15.76 -14.25
N VAL A 44 -21.74 16.12 -15.42
CA VAL A 44 -20.30 16.14 -15.71
C VAL A 44 -19.65 17.28 -14.92
N ARG A 45 -18.65 16.99 -14.09
CA ARG A 45 -18.00 17.99 -13.22
C ARG A 45 -16.49 17.92 -13.20
N GLY A 46 -15.88 16.79 -13.48
CA GLY A 46 -14.44 16.62 -13.33
C GLY A 46 -13.87 15.47 -14.13
N VAL A 47 -12.54 15.30 -13.99
CA VAL A 47 -11.77 14.20 -14.55
C VAL A 47 -11.06 13.52 -13.38
N SER A 48 -11.13 12.19 -13.31
CA SER A 48 -10.39 11.38 -12.34
C SER A 48 -9.44 10.41 -13.04
N VAL A 49 -8.24 10.27 -12.50
CA VAL A 49 -7.21 9.32 -12.96
C VAL A 49 -6.58 8.62 -11.76
N HIS A 50 -6.08 7.41 -11.98
CA HIS A 50 -5.26 6.68 -11.02
C HIS A 50 -4.26 5.83 -11.80
N ILE A 51 -2.96 6.14 -11.71
CA ILE A 51 -1.92 5.55 -12.58
C ILE A 51 -1.21 4.34 -11.98
N GLY A 52 -1.38 4.09 -10.67
CA GLY A 52 -0.75 2.97 -10.00
C GLY A 52 -0.69 3.14 -8.49
N SER A 53 -0.02 2.22 -7.85
CA SER A 53 0.21 2.23 -6.40
C SER A 53 1.68 1.97 -6.11
N GLN A 54 2.20 2.49 -4.99
CA GLN A 54 3.62 2.38 -4.59
C GLN A 54 4.56 3.00 -5.64
N ILE A 55 4.22 4.19 -6.12
CA ILE A 55 5.02 4.94 -7.08
C ILE A 55 5.95 5.86 -6.28
N THR A 56 7.25 5.65 -6.40
CA THR A 56 8.28 6.39 -5.66
C THR A 56 8.95 7.49 -6.48
N ASP A 57 8.88 7.42 -7.81
CA ASP A 57 9.25 8.50 -8.72
C ASP A 57 8.03 9.37 -9.03
N ALA A 58 8.15 10.68 -8.86
CA ALA A 58 7.04 11.61 -9.07
C ALA A 58 6.80 11.97 -10.55
N SER A 59 7.75 11.69 -11.45
CA SER A 59 7.66 12.08 -12.87
C SER A 59 6.44 11.51 -13.62
N PRO A 60 6.00 10.24 -13.41
CA PRO A 60 4.79 9.72 -14.04
C PRO A 60 3.51 10.48 -13.65
N PHE A 61 3.47 11.04 -12.44
CA PHE A 61 2.33 11.87 -12.03
C PHE A 61 2.29 13.17 -12.83
N GLY A 62 3.46 13.80 -13.09
CA GLY A 62 3.57 14.99 -13.93
C GLY A 62 3.06 14.73 -15.34
N GLU A 63 3.56 13.67 -15.98
CA GLU A 63 3.14 13.26 -17.33
C GLU A 63 1.62 13.01 -17.39
N ALA A 64 1.07 12.31 -16.40
CA ALA A 64 -0.36 12.06 -16.34
C ALA A 64 -1.16 13.37 -16.20
N MET A 65 -0.69 14.31 -15.39
CA MET A 65 -1.36 15.60 -15.21
C MET A 65 -1.26 16.50 -16.43
N GLU A 66 -0.20 16.45 -17.22
CA GLU A 66 -0.11 17.14 -18.51
C GLU A 66 -1.20 16.65 -19.47
N ARG A 67 -1.34 15.33 -19.63
CA ARG A 67 -2.40 14.73 -20.47
C ARG A 67 -3.80 15.06 -19.95
N VAL A 68 -4.00 15.07 -18.64
CA VAL A 68 -5.26 15.48 -18.00
C VAL A 68 -5.55 16.94 -18.26
N ALA A 69 -4.57 17.84 -18.13
CA ALA A 69 -4.74 19.26 -18.38
C ALA A 69 -5.18 19.55 -19.81
N ASP A 70 -4.59 18.87 -20.79
CA ASP A 70 -4.97 18.99 -22.20
C ASP A 70 -6.39 18.47 -22.47
N PHE A 71 -6.74 17.37 -21.82
CA PHE A 71 -8.09 16.82 -21.90
C PHE A 71 -9.13 17.74 -21.26
N VAL A 72 -8.83 18.35 -20.12
CA VAL A 72 -9.69 19.36 -19.49
C VAL A 72 -9.90 20.56 -20.40
N ARG A 73 -8.84 21.07 -21.07
CA ARG A 73 -8.96 22.17 -22.06
C ARG A 73 -9.87 21.75 -23.22
N THR A 74 -9.76 20.52 -23.69
CA THR A 74 -10.61 19.97 -24.75
C THR A 74 -12.07 19.89 -24.32
N LEU A 75 -12.36 19.32 -23.15
CA LEU A 75 -13.72 19.22 -22.61
C LEU A 75 -14.37 20.59 -22.42
N ARG A 76 -13.59 21.59 -21.96
CA ARG A 76 -14.11 22.96 -21.82
C ARG A 76 -14.43 23.61 -23.18
N ARG A 77 -13.61 23.34 -24.21
CA ARG A 77 -13.94 23.78 -25.59
C ARG A 77 -15.20 23.10 -26.12
N ASP A 78 -15.48 21.86 -25.70
CA ASP A 78 -16.71 21.13 -26.02
C ASP A 78 -17.95 21.63 -25.24
N GLY A 79 -17.78 22.63 -24.36
CA GLY A 79 -18.87 23.24 -23.58
C GLY A 79 -19.10 22.59 -22.20
N HIS A 80 -18.25 21.65 -21.79
CA HIS A 80 -18.38 21.03 -20.46
C HIS A 80 -17.83 21.94 -19.36
N THR A 81 -18.52 21.99 -18.22
CA THR A 81 -18.05 22.65 -17.01
C THR A 81 -17.21 21.65 -16.20
N ILE A 82 -15.89 21.82 -16.22
CA ILE A 82 -14.95 20.98 -15.45
C ILE A 82 -14.42 21.81 -14.28
N ASP A 83 -14.77 21.43 -13.06
CA ASP A 83 -14.49 22.15 -11.82
C ASP A 83 -13.36 21.52 -11.02
N TYR A 84 -13.10 20.21 -11.18
CA TYR A 84 -12.05 19.53 -10.46
C TYR A 84 -11.34 18.46 -11.30
N VAL A 85 -10.13 18.17 -10.91
CA VAL A 85 -9.33 17.01 -11.31
C VAL A 85 -9.02 16.19 -10.06
N ASP A 86 -9.25 14.90 -10.14
CA ASP A 86 -8.83 13.95 -9.14
C ASP A 86 -7.61 13.19 -9.70
N ALA A 87 -6.46 13.41 -9.07
CA ALA A 87 -5.20 12.75 -9.45
C ALA A 87 -5.09 11.33 -8.87
N GLY A 88 -6.09 10.88 -8.12
CA GLY A 88 -6.08 9.59 -7.45
C GLY A 88 -5.10 9.53 -6.28
N GLY A 89 -4.68 8.33 -5.96
CA GLY A 89 -3.63 8.06 -5.00
C GLY A 89 -2.33 7.61 -5.69
N GLY A 90 -1.62 6.72 -5.04
CA GLY A 90 -0.47 6.03 -5.63
C GLY A 90 0.88 6.43 -5.09
N LEU A 91 1.00 7.57 -4.40
CA LEU A 91 2.27 7.95 -3.77
C LEU A 91 2.75 6.84 -2.84
N GLY A 92 3.95 6.35 -3.12
CA GLY A 92 4.62 5.29 -2.39
C GLY A 92 5.23 5.76 -1.07
N ILE A 93 5.68 4.79 -0.29
CA ILE A 93 6.52 5.01 0.89
C ILE A 93 7.79 4.18 0.75
N SER A 94 8.87 4.58 1.44
CA SER A 94 10.05 3.72 1.58
C SER A 94 9.75 2.67 2.65
N TYR A 95 9.74 1.40 2.24
CA TYR A 95 9.68 0.26 3.16
C TYR A 95 11.07 -0.12 3.65
N ASP A 96 12.12 0.40 3.03
CA ASP A 96 13.50 0.32 3.48
C ASP A 96 13.85 1.60 4.26
N LYS A 97 14.12 1.44 5.54
CA LYS A 97 14.40 2.57 6.46
C LYS A 97 15.70 3.30 6.14
N SER A 98 16.53 2.81 5.23
CA SER A 98 17.71 3.53 4.76
C SER A 98 17.38 4.91 4.17
N ASN A 99 16.12 5.13 3.75
CA ASN A 99 15.65 6.35 3.10
C ASN A 99 14.51 7.06 3.85
N ALA A 100 14.34 6.84 5.15
CA ALA A 100 13.21 7.40 5.92
C ALA A 100 13.14 8.95 5.88
N ASP A 101 14.29 9.63 5.81
CA ASP A 101 14.37 11.09 5.81
C ASP A 101 14.03 11.73 4.45
N VAL A 102 13.85 10.94 3.40
CA VAL A 102 13.60 11.42 2.02
C VAL A 102 12.12 11.74 1.79
N PHE A 103 11.21 11.23 2.64
CA PHE A 103 9.77 11.34 2.43
C PHE A 103 9.24 12.79 2.31
N PRO A 104 9.69 13.77 3.10
CA PRO A 104 9.24 15.16 2.93
C PRO A 104 9.61 15.75 1.55
N ALA A 105 10.82 15.48 1.07
CA ALA A 105 11.25 15.90 -0.28
C ALA A 105 10.42 15.20 -1.37
N GLN A 106 10.16 13.91 -1.22
CA GLN A 106 9.31 13.14 -2.13
C GLN A 106 7.88 13.71 -2.20
N VAL A 107 7.30 14.13 -1.06
CA VAL A 107 5.96 14.76 -1.04
C VAL A 107 5.99 16.11 -1.75
N ALA A 108 7.04 16.92 -1.57
CA ALA A 108 7.18 18.22 -2.23
C ALA A 108 7.31 18.06 -3.75
N ASP A 109 8.12 17.11 -4.20
CA ASP A 109 8.29 16.78 -5.62
C ASP A 109 6.98 16.26 -6.25
N TYR A 110 6.30 15.34 -5.58
CA TYR A 110 4.96 14.87 -5.96
C TYR A 110 3.97 16.03 -6.12
N ALA A 111 3.91 16.94 -5.14
CA ALA A 111 3.02 18.09 -5.20
C ALA A 111 3.38 19.02 -6.38
N GLY A 112 4.67 19.25 -6.64
CA GLY A 112 5.16 20.04 -7.76
C GLY A 112 4.71 19.46 -9.10
N ASN A 113 4.89 18.16 -9.29
CA ASN A 113 4.50 17.43 -10.50
C ASN A 113 2.98 17.45 -10.75
N LEU A 114 2.17 17.39 -9.70
CA LEU A 114 0.71 17.48 -9.83
C LEU A 114 0.21 18.89 -10.16
N ILE A 115 0.78 19.92 -9.50
CA ILE A 115 0.26 21.27 -9.56
C ILE A 115 0.72 22.00 -10.83
N ALA A 116 1.97 21.79 -11.26
CA ALA A 116 2.54 22.57 -12.37
C ALA A 116 1.73 22.48 -13.68
N PRO A 117 1.30 21.30 -14.17
CA PRO A 117 0.50 21.19 -15.39
C PRO A 117 -0.90 21.80 -15.30
N LEU A 118 -1.45 21.91 -14.09
CA LEU A 118 -2.81 22.41 -13.83
C LEU A 118 -2.85 23.91 -13.61
N ARG A 119 -1.69 24.59 -13.55
CA ARG A 119 -1.63 26.05 -13.36
C ARG A 119 -2.46 26.77 -14.43
N GLY A 120 -3.19 27.79 -14.02
CA GLY A 120 -4.04 28.60 -14.92
C GLY A 120 -5.38 27.98 -15.27
N LEU A 121 -5.63 26.69 -14.98
CA LEU A 121 -6.92 26.06 -15.26
C LEU A 121 -8.03 26.46 -14.28
N LYS A 122 -7.70 27.11 -13.15
CA LYS A 122 -8.68 27.46 -12.09
C LYS A 122 -9.55 26.27 -11.72
N ILE A 123 -8.92 25.18 -11.33
CA ILE A 123 -9.55 23.89 -11.05
C ILE A 123 -9.21 23.46 -9.62
N ARG A 124 -10.09 22.70 -8.97
CA ARG A 124 -9.80 22.06 -7.68
C ARG A 124 -9.08 20.74 -7.93
N LEU A 125 -7.94 20.57 -7.29
CA LEU A 125 -7.23 19.30 -7.27
C LEU A 125 -7.73 18.45 -6.08
N LEU A 126 -8.11 17.21 -6.36
CA LEU A 126 -8.46 16.19 -5.38
C LEU A 126 -7.39 15.10 -5.38
N LEU A 127 -7.15 14.50 -4.23
CA LEU A 127 -6.17 13.42 -4.02
C LEU A 127 -6.81 12.31 -3.19
N GLU A 128 -6.37 11.08 -3.42
CA GLU A 128 -6.80 9.87 -2.71
C GLU A 128 -5.61 9.18 -1.99
N PRO A 129 -4.86 9.88 -1.11
CA PRO A 129 -3.70 9.29 -0.46
C PRO A 129 -4.14 8.24 0.55
N GLY A 130 -3.70 7.00 0.36
CA GLY A 130 -3.94 5.88 1.27
C GLY A 130 -2.65 5.45 1.96
N ARG A 131 -1.79 4.73 1.22
CA ARG A 131 -0.54 4.16 1.73
C ARG A 131 0.37 5.19 2.40
N SER A 132 0.55 6.35 1.79
CA SER A 132 1.41 7.41 2.30
C SER A 132 0.97 7.96 3.66
N ILE A 133 -0.33 7.85 4.00
CA ILE A 133 -0.86 8.27 5.31
C ILE A 133 -0.80 7.13 6.32
N VAL A 134 -1.35 5.96 5.98
CA VAL A 134 -1.58 4.91 6.98
C VAL A 134 -0.52 3.81 6.99
N GLY A 135 0.28 3.68 5.93
CA GLY A 135 1.34 2.65 5.86
C GLY A 135 2.27 2.71 7.07
N PRO A 136 2.97 3.84 7.30
CA PRO A 136 3.89 3.99 8.41
C PRO A 136 3.22 4.04 9.80
N ALA A 137 1.90 4.25 9.84
CA ALA A 137 1.16 4.35 11.09
C ALA A 137 0.86 3.00 11.75
N GLY A 138 1.10 1.88 11.07
CA GLY A 138 0.80 0.55 11.61
C GLY A 138 2.00 -0.39 11.62
N VAL A 139 2.07 -1.21 12.65
CA VAL A 139 3.03 -2.30 12.79
C VAL A 139 2.30 -3.59 13.09
N LEU A 140 2.82 -4.72 12.59
CA LEU A 140 2.40 -6.04 13.00
C LEU A 140 3.39 -6.55 14.06
N LEU A 141 2.90 -6.82 15.26
CA LEU A 141 3.71 -7.45 16.30
C LEU A 141 3.57 -8.97 16.19
N THR A 142 4.72 -9.66 16.27
CA THR A 142 4.78 -11.11 16.23
C THR A 142 5.83 -11.64 17.21
N LYS A 143 5.61 -12.83 17.72
CA LYS A 143 6.50 -13.48 18.69
C LYS A 143 7.29 -14.60 18.03
N VAL A 144 8.59 -14.66 18.27
CA VAL A 144 9.42 -15.80 17.87
C VAL A 144 9.02 -17.00 18.73
N VAL A 145 8.50 -18.04 18.11
CA VAL A 145 8.05 -19.25 18.79
C VAL A 145 9.07 -20.39 18.71
N TYR A 146 9.93 -20.37 17.70
CA TYR A 146 10.93 -21.40 17.51
C TYR A 146 12.09 -20.93 16.65
N LYS A 147 13.31 -21.36 16.97
CA LYS A 147 14.53 -21.16 16.17
C LYS A 147 14.98 -22.48 15.61
N LYS A 148 15.31 -22.55 14.34
CA LYS A 148 15.76 -23.79 13.71
C LYS A 148 16.85 -23.52 12.67
N ALA A 149 17.73 -24.47 12.47
CA ALA A 149 18.74 -24.44 11.42
C ALA A 149 18.69 -25.77 10.63
N ASN A 150 18.72 -25.66 9.29
CA ASN A 150 18.84 -26.79 8.36
C ASN A 150 19.92 -26.45 7.34
N ASP A 151 20.93 -27.31 7.21
CA ASP A 151 22.00 -27.18 6.20
C ASP A 151 22.63 -25.77 6.14
N GLY A 152 22.87 -25.16 7.30
CA GLY A 152 23.44 -23.82 7.41
C GLY A 152 22.43 -22.66 7.25
N LYS A 153 21.18 -22.93 6.82
CA LYS A 153 20.12 -21.93 6.75
C LYS A 153 19.37 -21.84 8.07
N ARG A 154 19.22 -20.62 8.57
CA ARG A 154 18.51 -20.32 9.83
C ARG A 154 17.09 -19.85 9.57
N PHE A 155 16.18 -20.25 10.44
CA PHE A 155 14.77 -19.88 10.43
C PHE A 155 14.33 -19.36 11.79
N LEU A 156 13.68 -18.22 11.80
CA LEU A 156 12.89 -17.73 12.93
C LEU A 156 11.42 -17.99 12.62
N VAL A 157 10.85 -18.99 13.28
CA VAL A 157 9.41 -19.26 13.16
C VAL A 157 8.67 -18.35 14.11
N VAL A 158 7.73 -17.57 13.59
CA VAL A 158 6.94 -16.61 14.36
C VAL A 158 5.48 -17.03 14.44
N ASP A 159 4.71 -16.44 15.36
CA ASP A 159 3.27 -16.77 15.55
C ASP A 159 2.34 -16.05 14.56
N ALA A 160 2.78 -14.97 13.91
CA ALA A 160 2.09 -14.39 12.75
C ALA A 160 2.33 -15.25 11.50
N ALA A 161 1.45 -15.12 10.51
CA ALA A 161 1.56 -15.84 9.23
C ALA A 161 1.10 -14.96 8.04
N MET A 162 1.23 -15.52 6.83
CA MET A 162 0.78 -14.85 5.61
C MET A 162 -0.70 -14.46 5.64
N ASN A 163 -1.53 -15.10 6.45
CA ASN A 163 -2.92 -14.70 6.66
C ASN A 163 -3.07 -13.38 7.42
N ASP A 164 -2.09 -12.97 8.22
CA ASP A 164 -2.08 -11.70 8.95
C ASP A 164 -1.50 -10.56 8.11
N LEU A 165 -0.44 -10.84 7.32
CA LEU A 165 0.20 -9.90 6.39
C LEU A 165 0.63 -10.62 5.11
N ILE A 166 -0.24 -10.66 4.13
CA ILE A 166 -0.03 -11.39 2.87
C ILE A 166 1.00 -10.73 1.94
N ARG A 167 1.33 -9.45 2.13
CA ARG A 167 2.11 -8.66 1.17
C ARG A 167 3.48 -9.23 0.81
N PRO A 168 4.29 -9.76 1.74
CA PRO A 168 5.55 -10.43 1.39
C PRO A 168 5.34 -11.63 0.46
N ALA A 169 4.38 -12.48 0.75
CA ALA A 169 4.06 -13.66 -0.07
C ALA A 169 3.46 -13.30 -1.45
N LEU A 170 2.56 -12.32 -1.48
CA LEU A 170 1.79 -11.97 -2.69
C LEU A 170 2.58 -11.08 -3.67
N TYR A 171 3.36 -10.13 -3.15
CA TYR A 171 4.02 -9.09 -3.95
C TYR A 171 5.55 -9.12 -3.83
N GLY A 172 6.13 -10.03 -3.06
CA GLY A 172 7.54 -9.94 -2.69
C GLY A 172 7.86 -8.66 -1.90
N ALA A 173 6.85 -8.08 -1.22
CA ALA A 173 6.98 -6.78 -0.60
C ALA A 173 7.96 -6.83 0.58
N HIS A 174 8.92 -5.91 0.57
CA HIS A 174 9.78 -5.69 1.72
C HIS A 174 8.99 -5.03 2.87
N HIS A 175 9.26 -5.48 4.08
CA HIS A 175 8.94 -4.80 5.33
C HIS A 175 10.17 -4.84 6.22
N GLU A 176 10.49 -3.73 6.88
CA GLU A 176 11.52 -3.75 7.91
C GLU A 176 11.02 -4.53 9.12
N ILE A 177 11.90 -5.37 9.68
CA ILE A 177 11.59 -6.22 10.83
C ILE A 177 12.63 -5.95 11.91
N VAL A 178 12.17 -5.49 13.05
CA VAL A 178 13.05 -5.13 14.17
C VAL A 178 12.59 -5.79 15.47
N PRO A 179 13.49 -6.18 16.36
CA PRO A 179 13.12 -6.60 17.70
C PRO A 179 12.55 -5.40 18.48
N VAL A 180 11.46 -5.65 19.23
CA VAL A 180 10.83 -4.61 20.08
C VAL A 180 11.73 -4.26 21.27
N THR A 181 12.48 -5.24 21.76
CA THR A 181 13.46 -5.04 22.82
C THR A 181 14.80 -5.59 22.35
N LEU A 182 15.84 -4.77 22.43
CA LEU A 182 17.20 -5.22 22.14
C LEU A 182 17.71 -6.09 23.31
N SER A 183 18.31 -7.23 22.97
CA SER A 183 19.05 -8.06 23.94
C SER A 183 20.40 -7.43 24.29
N ALA A 184 21.05 -7.93 25.34
CA ALA A 184 22.42 -7.55 25.70
C ALA A 184 23.40 -7.79 24.53
N ASP A 185 23.13 -8.81 23.70
CA ASP A 185 23.91 -9.20 22.52
C ASP A 185 23.46 -8.54 21.22
N ALA A 186 22.78 -7.39 21.29
CA ALA A 186 22.25 -6.67 20.12
C ALA A 186 23.32 -6.26 19.09
N GLY A 187 24.62 -6.31 19.47
CA GLY A 187 25.74 -6.12 18.54
C GLY A 187 26.00 -7.30 17.59
N VAL A 188 25.43 -8.47 17.86
CA VAL A 188 25.57 -9.65 16.99
C VAL A 188 24.41 -9.66 15.99
N THR A 189 24.74 -9.60 14.70
CA THR A 189 23.77 -9.72 13.61
C THR A 189 23.73 -11.15 13.11
N GLU A 190 22.55 -11.72 12.98
CA GLU A 190 22.30 -13.04 12.39
C GLU A 190 21.47 -12.90 11.10
N THR A 191 21.76 -13.77 10.13
CA THR A 191 20.94 -13.86 8.91
C THR A 191 19.98 -15.03 9.04
N ALA A 192 18.67 -14.80 8.85
CA ALA A 192 17.64 -15.82 8.92
C ALA A 192 16.45 -15.53 7.99
N ASP A 193 15.71 -16.57 7.65
CA ASP A 193 14.35 -16.43 7.10
C ASP A 193 13.39 -16.26 8.28
N ILE A 194 12.50 -15.26 8.19
CA ILE A 194 11.41 -15.06 9.13
C ILE A 194 10.15 -15.66 8.51
N VAL A 195 9.65 -16.74 9.09
CA VAL A 195 8.60 -17.58 8.52
C VAL A 195 7.44 -17.77 9.51
N GLY A 196 6.22 -17.88 8.96
CA GLY A 196 5.04 -18.21 9.76
C GLY A 196 4.86 -19.72 9.99
N PRO A 197 3.82 -20.10 10.72
CA PRO A 197 3.53 -21.51 11.06
C PRO A 197 2.61 -22.21 10.06
N VAL A 198 2.21 -21.56 8.95
CA VAL A 198 1.33 -22.16 7.95
C VAL A 198 2.10 -23.20 7.13
N CYS A 199 1.46 -24.33 6.82
CA CYS A 199 2.06 -25.41 6.05
C CYS A 199 2.11 -25.04 4.55
N GLU A 200 2.85 -23.98 4.22
CA GLU A 200 3.04 -23.49 2.86
C GLU A 200 4.38 -22.77 2.73
N THR A 201 5.15 -23.07 1.69
CA THR A 201 6.47 -22.46 1.44
C THR A 201 6.37 -20.93 1.22
N GLY A 202 5.19 -20.45 0.84
CA GLY A 202 4.87 -19.02 0.69
C GLY A 202 4.70 -18.27 2.01
N ASP A 203 4.64 -18.97 3.15
CA ASP A 203 4.44 -18.35 4.46
C ASP A 203 5.75 -17.81 5.04
N PHE A 204 6.19 -16.69 4.51
CA PHE A 204 7.37 -15.97 4.98
C PHE A 204 7.10 -14.45 5.04
N PHE A 205 7.81 -13.79 5.94
CA PHE A 205 7.84 -12.32 6.03
C PHE A 205 9.13 -11.74 5.43
N ALA A 206 10.23 -12.45 5.55
CA ALA A 206 11.51 -12.10 4.94
C ALA A 206 12.35 -13.35 4.70
N ARG A 207 13.23 -13.28 3.70
CA ARG A 207 14.24 -14.27 3.41
C ARG A 207 15.61 -13.65 3.53
N ASP A 208 16.58 -14.45 4.02
CA ASP A 208 17.98 -14.07 4.18
C ASP A 208 18.14 -12.67 4.83
N ARG A 209 17.28 -12.38 5.84
CA ARG A 209 17.24 -11.10 6.54
C ARG A 209 18.30 -11.04 7.61
N ALA A 210 19.18 -10.02 7.52
CA ALA A 210 20.06 -9.64 8.60
C ALA A 210 19.28 -8.88 9.69
N LEU A 211 19.34 -9.33 10.92
CA LEU A 211 18.70 -8.70 12.08
C LEU A 211 19.55 -8.97 13.35
N PRO A 212 19.42 -8.14 14.41
CA PRO A 212 20.04 -8.45 15.69
C PRO A 212 19.63 -9.83 16.19
N ALA A 213 20.56 -10.56 16.79
CA ALA A 213 20.28 -11.88 17.35
C ALA A 213 19.13 -11.80 18.36
N VAL A 214 18.15 -12.68 18.22
CA VAL A 214 16.96 -12.76 19.08
C VAL A 214 16.77 -14.18 19.59
N GLU A 215 16.15 -14.29 20.77
CA GLU A 215 15.84 -15.59 21.38
C GLU A 215 14.36 -15.96 21.17
N GLU A 216 14.04 -17.24 21.39
CA GLU A 216 12.66 -17.70 21.47
C GLU A 216 11.91 -16.91 22.54
N GLY A 217 10.69 -16.50 22.23
CA GLY A 217 9.90 -15.61 23.07
C GLY A 217 10.10 -14.12 22.78
N ALA A 218 11.12 -13.71 22.02
CA ALA A 218 11.30 -12.31 21.62
C ALA A 218 10.12 -11.83 20.76
N VAL A 219 9.76 -10.55 20.90
CA VAL A 219 8.74 -9.90 20.08
C VAL A 219 9.43 -9.09 18.99
N LEU A 220 9.00 -9.32 17.75
CA LEU A 220 9.41 -8.58 16.57
C LEU A 220 8.28 -7.62 16.13
N ALA A 221 8.66 -6.48 15.62
CA ALA A 221 7.77 -5.54 14.94
C ALA A 221 8.05 -5.56 13.45
N ILE A 222 7.04 -5.90 12.65
CA ILE A 222 7.05 -5.77 11.19
C ILE A 222 6.48 -4.40 10.87
N LEU A 223 7.32 -3.50 10.37
CA LEU A 223 7.00 -2.09 10.21
C LEU A 223 6.17 -1.83 8.96
N ASP A 224 5.57 -0.63 8.87
CA ASP A 224 4.82 -0.13 7.71
C ASP A 224 3.65 -1.03 7.28
N ALA A 225 3.04 -1.73 8.24
CA ALA A 225 1.94 -2.67 8.02
C ALA A 225 0.54 -2.02 8.04
N GLY A 226 0.44 -0.69 8.20
CA GLY A 226 -0.84 0.01 8.32
C GLY A 226 -1.67 0.06 7.04
N ALA A 227 -1.03 -0.01 5.88
CA ALA A 227 -1.71 -0.07 4.59
C ALA A 227 -1.68 -1.51 4.03
N TYR A 228 -2.86 -2.03 3.66
CA TYR A 228 -3.00 -3.37 3.06
C TYR A 228 -2.47 -4.52 3.93
N GLY A 229 -2.37 -4.30 5.24
CA GLY A 229 -2.16 -5.34 6.24
C GLY A 229 -3.49 -5.98 6.63
N MET A 230 -4.13 -5.46 7.67
CA MET A 230 -5.41 -6.00 8.20
C MET A 230 -6.52 -6.13 7.14
N VAL A 231 -6.61 -5.20 6.18
CA VAL A 231 -7.67 -5.26 5.13
C VAL A 231 -7.49 -6.41 4.14
N LEU A 232 -6.30 -6.98 4.01
CA LEU A 232 -6.01 -8.18 3.24
C LEU A 232 -5.86 -9.43 4.12
N ALA A 233 -5.96 -9.29 5.44
CA ALA A 233 -5.90 -10.42 6.35
C ALA A 233 -7.08 -11.38 6.11
N SER A 234 -6.83 -12.67 6.28
CA SER A 234 -7.79 -13.73 6.02
C SER A 234 -7.82 -14.77 7.15
N ASN A 235 -8.72 -15.71 7.02
CA ASN A 235 -8.78 -16.89 7.91
C ASN A 235 -8.13 -18.12 7.26
N TYR A 236 -7.18 -17.92 6.35
CA TYR A 236 -6.47 -19.02 5.72
C TYR A 236 -5.90 -19.98 6.77
N ASN A 237 -5.98 -21.27 6.53
CA ASN A 237 -5.65 -22.34 7.48
C ASN A 237 -6.41 -22.25 8.83
N THR A 238 -7.66 -21.75 8.79
CA THR A 238 -8.55 -21.58 9.97
C THR A 238 -7.92 -20.73 11.08
N ARG A 239 -7.02 -19.81 10.71
CA ARG A 239 -6.38 -18.89 11.65
C ARG A 239 -7.26 -17.67 11.91
N SER A 240 -7.40 -17.33 13.19
CA SER A 240 -8.11 -16.12 13.63
C SER A 240 -7.30 -14.87 13.28
N ARG A 241 -7.96 -13.84 12.73
CA ARG A 241 -7.33 -12.54 12.50
C ARG A 241 -6.92 -11.87 13.79
N ALA A 242 -5.81 -11.15 13.76
CA ALA A 242 -5.22 -10.46 14.90
C ALA A 242 -6.15 -9.36 15.48
N ALA A 243 -5.92 -8.96 16.72
CA ALA A 243 -6.49 -7.75 17.27
C ALA A 243 -5.84 -6.50 16.66
N GLU A 244 -6.60 -5.38 16.59
CA GLU A 244 -6.01 -4.07 16.30
C GLU A 244 -6.07 -3.19 17.55
N VAL A 245 -4.96 -2.56 17.86
CA VAL A 245 -4.80 -1.66 19.02
C VAL A 245 -4.36 -0.30 18.52
N LEU A 246 -5.16 0.71 18.81
CA LEU A 246 -4.80 2.11 18.55
C LEU A 246 -3.96 2.62 19.72
N VAL A 247 -2.76 3.12 19.41
CA VAL A 247 -1.87 3.79 20.36
C VAL A 247 -1.89 5.29 20.09
N SER A 248 -2.13 6.08 21.13
CA SER A 248 -2.09 7.54 21.06
C SER A 248 -1.40 8.09 22.32
N GLY A 249 -0.20 8.62 22.16
CA GLY A 249 0.64 9.02 23.28
C GLY A 249 0.92 7.84 24.21
N LYS A 250 0.47 7.93 25.47
CA LYS A 250 0.65 6.86 26.48
C LYS A 250 -0.58 5.93 26.61
N SER A 251 -1.62 6.12 25.79
CA SER A 251 -2.83 5.30 25.85
C SER A 251 -2.86 4.26 24.75
N ALA A 252 -3.42 3.09 25.07
CA ALA A 252 -3.66 2.01 24.13
C ALA A 252 -5.12 1.56 24.23
N LYS A 253 -5.79 1.42 23.08
CA LYS A 253 -7.21 1.01 23.02
C LYS A 253 -7.39 -0.08 21.96
N VAL A 254 -8.01 -1.19 22.34
CA VAL A 254 -8.44 -2.22 21.38
C VAL A 254 -9.57 -1.64 20.54
N ILE A 255 -9.31 -1.46 19.23
CA ILE A 255 -10.29 -0.97 18.24
C ILE A 255 -10.91 -2.11 17.44
N ARG A 256 -10.22 -3.26 17.35
CA ARG A 256 -10.73 -4.52 16.82
C ARG A 256 -10.32 -5.67 17.73
N LYS A 257 -11.28 -6.43 18.20
CA LYS A 257 -11.01 -7.64 19.01
C LYS A 257 -10.38 -8.73 18.13
N ARG A 258 -9.50 -9.54 18.72
CA ARG A 258 -9.04 -10.79 18.08
C ARG A 258 -10.26 -11.71 17.84
N GLU A 259 -10.32 -12.31 16.66
CA GLU A 259 -11.34 -13.32 16.36
C GLU A 259 -11.18 -14.57 17.24
N LYS A 260 -12.31 -15.21 17.54
CA LYS A 260 -12.38 -16.53 18.14
C LYS A 260 -12.74 -17.56 17.07
N ILE A 261 -12.42 -18.82 17.28
CA ILE A 261 -12.83 -19.90 16.37
C ILE A 261 -14.36 -19.91 16.18
N SER A 262 -15.14 -19.61 17.24
CA SER A 262 -16.60 -19.49 17.12
C SER A 262 -17.08 -18.40 16.17
N ASP A 263 -16.24 -17.37 15.90
CA ASP A 263 -16.58 -16.32 14.96
C ASP A 263 -16.43 -16.82 13.51
N LEU A 264 -15.44 -17.67 13.25
CA LEU A 264 -15.22 -18.29 11.94
C LEU A 264 -16.38 -19.24 11.56
N LEU A 265 -16.88 -19.99 12.55
CA LEU A 265 -17.93 -20.98 12.35
C LEU A 265 -19.37 -20.40 12.39
N ARG A 266 -19.53 -19.09 12.58
CA ARG A 266 -20.84 -18.46 12.76
C ARG A 266 -21.77 -18.68 11.56
N ALA A 267 -21.23 -18.67 10.34
CA ALA A 267 -21.99 -18.84 9.10
C ALA A 267 -22.33 -20.31 8.77
N GLU A 268 -21.79 -21.24 9.52
CA GLU A 268 -21.97 -22.69 9.29
C GLU A 268 -23.11 -23.30 10.14
N ARG A 269 -23.84 -22.46 10.85
CA ARG A 269 -24.95 -22.87 11.75
C ARG A 269 -26.32 -22.65 11.12
#